data_0a4a2f2ce8f64abea59ce258e03239dd
#
_entry.id   0a4a2f2ce8f64abea59ce258e03239dd
#
_cell.length_a   1.000
_cell.length_b   1.000
_cell.length_c   1.000
_cell.angle_alpha   90.00
_cell.angle_beta   90.00
_cell.angle_gamma   90.00
#
_symmetry.space_group_name_H-M   'P 1'
#
loop_
_entity.id
_entity.type
_entity.pdbx_description
1 polymer ?
#
loop_
_entity_poly.entity_id
_entity_poly.type
_entity_poly.pdbx_seq_one_letter_code
_entity_poly.pdbx_strand_id
1 'polypeptide(L)'
;MALTAAERAWCVVVPHHPRGAGQARSRLAAEIGRVVRPELLADVVSVAAELVGNAVRHATPLPGGVIRVAWLVRLTADTQTVVIRVTDGGAGTEPRVQPHDSDSTDGRGLSIVAALAEHWGFERDGLGQCVWARITHPGRDRAAAIRSTATATSAGD
;
A
#
# COMPACT_ATOMS: atom_id res chain seq x y z
N MET A 1 -31.17 -2.90 -3.30
CA MET A 1 -30.47 -2.69 -2.03
C MET A 1 -29.06 -2.20 -2.33
N ALA A 2 -28.74 -1.00 -1.95
CA ALA A 2 -27.36 -0.51 -2.05
C ALA A 2 -26.52 -1.32 -1.05
N LEU A 3 -25.59 -2.13 -1.53
CA LEU A 3 -24.60 -2.79 -0.69
C LEU A 3 -23.74 -1.70 -0.04
N THR A 4 -23.92 -1.55 1.25
CA THR A 4 -23.22 -0.54 2.05
C THR A 4 -21.72 -0.82 1.98
N ALA A 5 -20.95 0.10 1.44
CA ALA A 5 -19.51 0.00 1.44
C ALA A 5 -19.02 0.02 2.90
N ALA A 6 -18.33 -1.03 3.32
CA ALA A 6 -17.66 -1.01 4.61
C ALA A 6 -16.32 -0.28 4.47
N GLU A 7 -16.12 0.73 5.29
CA GLU A 7 -14.88 1.52 5.32
C GLU A 7 -14.28 1.50 6.72
N ARG A 8 -12.98 1.26 6.81
CA ARG A 8 -12.21 1.25 8.06
C ARG A 8 -10.87 1.93 7.85
N ALA A 9 -10.47 2.72 8.83
CA ALA A 9 -9.20 3.43 8.82
C ALA A 9 -8.39 3.14 10.09
N TRP A 10 -7.08 3.08 9.93
CA TRP A 10 -6.11 2.91 11.02
C TRP A 10 -4.94 3.86 10.81
N CYS A 11 -4.27 4.15 11.90
CA CYS A 11 -3.05 4.93 11.91
C CYS A 11 -2.10 4.38 12.98
N VAL A 12 -0.83 4.29 12.64
CA VAL A 12 0.23 3.89 13.56
C VAL A 12 1.43 4.83 13.38
N VAL A 13 2.12 5.08 14.48
CA VAL A 13 3.38 5.82 14.50
C VAL A 13 4.49 4.81 14.76
N VAL A 14 5.50 4.81 13.90
CA VAL A 14 6.65 3.90 13.98
C VAL A 14 7.95 4.70 13.99
N PRO A 15 9.05 4.16 14.57
CA PRO A 15 10.33 4.85 14.56
C PRO A 15 10.85 5.02 13.12
N HIS A 16 11.52 6.15 12.88
CA HIS A 16 12.30 6.40 11.66
C HIS A 16 13.58 5.56 11.70
N HIS A 17 13.41 4.26 11.50
CA HIS A 17 14.46 3.24 11.59
C HIS A 17 14.02 2.02 10.78
N PRO A 18 14.92 1.17 10.26
CA PRO A 18 14.54 -0.05 9.55
C PRO A 18 13.56 -0.96 10.31
N ARG A 19 13.60 -0.97 11.64
CA ARG A 19 12.61 -1.67 12.48
C ARG A 19 11.18 -1.14 12.33
N GLY A 20 11.03 0.14 11.98
CA GLY A 20 9.74 0.76 11.75
C GLY A 20 8.98 0.13 10.58
N ALA A 21 9.67 -0.25 9.51
CA ALA A 21 9.08 -0.97 8.38
C ALA A 21 8.49 -2.31 8.80
N GLY A 22 9.23 -3.08 9.62
CA GLY A 22 8.74 -4.35 10.18
C GLY A 22 7.53 -4.18 11.09
N GLN A 23 7.53 -3.15 11.94
CA GLN A 23 6.41 -2.85 12.83
C GLN A 23 5.17 -2.43 12.04
N ALA A 24 5.30 -1.55 11.04
CA ALA A 24 4.20 -1.13 10.17
C ALA A 24 3.60 -2.33 9.43
N ARG A 25 4.43 -3.19 8.86
CA ARG A 25 4.00 -4.41 8.18
C ARG A 25 3.22 -5.35 9.09
N SER A 26 3.72 -5.60 10.29
CA SER A 26 3.07 -6.49 11.26
C SER A 26 1.72 -5.95 11.71
N ARG A 27 1.63 -4.66 11.99
CA ARG A 27 0.37 -4.00 12.35
C ARG A 27 -0.64 -4.05 11.21
N LEU A 28 -0.24 -3.70 10.03
CA LEU A 28 -1.08 -3.74 8.84
C LEU A 28 -1.62 -5.15 8.57
N ALA A 29 -0.76 -6.17 8.63
CA ALA A 29 -1.18 -7.56 8.43
C ALA A 29 -2.15 -8.03 9.52
N ALA A 30 -1.95 -7.64 10.77
CA ALA A 30 -2.85 -7.99 11.88
C ALA A 30 -4.23 -7.35 11.73
N GLU A 31 -4.29 -6.09 11.31
CA GLU A 31 -5.55 -5.32 11.23
C GLU A 31 -6.39 -5.71 10.00
N ILE A 32 -5.76 -5.90 8.84
CA ILE A 32 -6.50 -6.12 7.59
C ILE A 32 -6.44 -7.55 7.06
N GLY A 33 -5.57 -8.41 7.59
CA GLY A 33 -5.37 -9.76 7.07
C GLY A 33 -6.60 -10.67 7.12
N ARG A 34 -7.57 -10.37 7.98
CA ARG A 34 -8.86 -11.08 8.06
C ARG A 34 -9.97 -10.41 7.24
N VAL A 35 -9.71 -9.22 6.73
CA VAL A 35 -10.71 -8.36 6.10
C VAL A 35 -10.59 -8.40 4.60
N VAL A 36 -9.36 -8.38 4.08
CA VAL A 36 -9.07 -8.42 2.66
C VAL A 36 -8.63 -9.81 2.19
N ARG A 37 -8.62 -10.00 0.90
CA ARG A 37 -8.12 -11.24 0.28
C ARG A 37 -6.60 -11.37 0.46
N PRO A 38 -6.06 -12.61 0.53
CA PRO A 38 -4.62 -12.83 0.68
C PRO A 38 -3.77 -12.18 -0.41
N GLU A 39 -4.24 -12.14 -1.65
CA GLU A 39 -3.52 -11.53 -2.77
C GLU A 39 -3.41 -10.02 -2.60
N LEU A 40 -4.50 -9.36 -2.20
CA LEU A 40 -4.50 -7.93 -1.90
C LEU A 40 -3.61 -7.63 -0.68
N LEU A 41 -3.68 -8.47 0.36
CA LEU A 41 -2.81 -8.31 1.53
C LEU A 41 -1.33 -8.37 1.15
N ALA A 42 -0.93 -9.30 0.30
CA ALA A 42 0.45 -9.44 -0.15
C ALA A 42 0.93 -8.18 -0.89
N ASP A 43 0.12 -7.64 -1.79
CA ASP A 43 0.45 -6.42 -2.53
C ASP A 43 0.53 -5.21 -1.59
N VAL A 44 -0.43 -5.07 -0.69
CA VAL A 44 -0.48 -3.98 0.29
C VAL A 44 0.72 -4.00 1.22
N VAL A 45 1.10 -5.17 1.72
CA VAL A 45 2.30 -5.34 2.57
C VAL A 45 3.57 -4.98 1.82
N SER A 46 3.70 -5.39 0.56
CA SER A 46 4.85 -5.06 -0.28
C SER A 46 4.95 -3.54 -0.52
N VAL A 47 3.86 -2.90 -0.87
CA VAL A 47 3.80 -1.44 -1.09
C VAL A 47 4.10 -0.69 0.21
N ALA A 48 3.52 -1.09 1.34
CA ALA A 48 3.80 -0.45 2.63
C ALA A 48 5.28 -0.54 3.02
N ALA A 49 5.91 -1.70 2.82
CA ALA A 49 7.33 -1.90 3.10
C ALA A 49 8.20 -0.95 2.26
N GLU A 50 7.87 -0.77 0.99
CA GLU A 50 8.61 0.13 0.10
C GLU A 50 8.42 1.61 0.46
N LEU A 51 7.20 2.03 0.76
CA LEU A 51 6.93 3.42 1.16
C LEU A 51 7.60 3.77 2.48
N VAL A 52 7.53 2.90 3.48
CA VAL A 52 8.22 3.12 4.77
C VAL A 52 9.73 3.03 4.59
N GLY A 53 10.23 2.07 3.83
CA GLY A 53 11.65 1.96 3.50
C GLY A 53 12.20 3.21 2.83
N ASN A 54 11.47 3.80 1.90
CA ASN A 54 11.84 5.06 1.26
C ASN A 54 11.89 6.22 2.26
N ALA A 55 10.90 6.34 3.13
CA ALA A 55 10.89 7.36 4.17
C ALA A 55 12.09 7.23 5.11
N VAL A 56 12.46 6.00 5.49
CA VAL A 56 13.63 5.76 6.35
C VAL A 56 14.95 6.09 5.65
N ARG A 57 15.09 5.77 4.37
CA ARG A 57 16.35 5.95 3.64
C ARG A 57 16.56 7.38 3.13
N HIS A 58 15.51 8.07 2.73
CA HIS A 58 15.60 9.28 1.93
C HIS A 58 14.95 10.51 2.55
N ALA A 59 14.15 10.37 3.60
CA ALA A 59 13.46 11.48 4.22
C ALA A 59 13.95 11.72 5.66
N THR A 60 13.68 12.93 6.15
CA THR A 60 13.86 13.25 7.56
C THR A 60 12.65 12.74 8.37
N PRO A 61 12.82 12.42 9.67
CA PRO A 61 11.69 12.02 10.49
C PRO A 61 10.74 13.20 10.78
N LEU A 62 9.52 12.87 11.17
CA LEU A 62 8.64 13.79 11.90
C LEU A 62 9.24 14.11 13.28
N PRO A 63 8.78 15.19 13.96
CA PRO A 63 9.17 15.47 15.33
C PRO A 63 9.04 14.23 16.21
N GLY A 64 10.05 13.97 17.03
CA GLY A 64 10.13 12.76 17.86
C GLY A 64 10.82 11.57 17.19
N GLY A 65 11.36 11.72 15.98
CA GLY A 65 12.11 10.66 15.29
C GLY A 65 11.22 9.55 14.74
N VAL A 66 10.02 9.90 14.29
CA VAL A 66 8.98 8.94 13.90
C VAL A 66 8.48 9.15 12.48
N ILE A 67 7.79 8.14 11.97
CA ILE A 67 7.02 8.15 10.71
C ILE A 67 5.58 7.78 11.06
N ARG A 68 4.60 8.40 10.41
CA ARG A 68 3.20 8.04 10.52
C ARG A 68 2.79 7.18 9.33
N VAL A 69 2.19 6.03 9.60
CA VAL A 69 1.63 5.13 8.59
C VAL A 69 0.13 5.01 8.82
N ALA A 70 -0.65 5.34 7.83
CA ALA A 70 -2.11 5.21 7.87
C ALA A 70 -2.60 4.37 6.72
N TRP A 71 -3.69 3.66 6.91
CA TRP A 71 -4.35 2.91 5.85
C TRP A 71 -5.87 2.97 5.98
N LEU A 72 -6.51 3.01 4.83
CA LEU A 72 -7.94 3.02 4.67
C LEU A 72 -8.35 1.80 3.85
N VAL A 73 -9.28 1.00 4.33
CA VAL A 73 -9.85 -0.14 3.62
C VAL A 73 -11.28 0.17 3.24
N ARG A 74 -11.61 -0.03 1.97
CA ARG A 74 -12.97 0.06 1.46
C ARG A 74 -13.34 -1.27 0.79
N LEU A 75 -14.43 -1.86 1.23
CA LEU A 75 -14.97 -3.11 0.72
C LEU A 75 -16.34 -2.87 0.09
N THR A 76 -16.48 -3.28 -1.14
CA THR A 76 -17.76 -3.34 -1.87
C THR A 76 -17.99 -4.77 -2.38
N ALA A 77 -19.15 -5.07 -2.97
CA ALA A 77 -19.38 -6.35 -3.64
C ALA A 77 -18.37 -6.58 -4.77
N ASP A 78 -18.05 -5.53 -5.51
CA ASP A 78 -17.23 -5.60 -6.74
C ASP A 78 -15.75 -5.43 -6.51
N THR A 79 -15.35 -4.69 -5.47
CA THR A 79 -13.95 -4.30 -5.25
C THR A 79 -13.54 -4.33 -3.78
N GLN A 80 -12.25 -4.58 -3.57
CA GLN A 80 -11.54 -4.34 -2.32
C GLN A 80 -10.43 -3.33 -2.61
N THR A 81 -10.44 -2.22 -1.90
CA THR A 81 -9.45 -1.14 -2.08
C THR A 81 -8.76 -0.84 -0.77
N VAL A 82 -7.44 -0.72 -0.81
CA VAL A 82 -6.63 -0.24 0.30
C VAL A 82 -5.83 0.97 -0.15
N VAL A 83 -5.91 2.05 0.61
CA VAL A 83 -5.07 3.24 0.45
C VAL A 83 -4.08 3.27 1.61
N ILE A 84 -2.79 3.30 1.29
CA ILE A 84 -1.71 3.45 2.28
C ILE A 84 -1.18 4.87 2.18
N ARG A 85 -0.91 5.49 3.31
CA ARG A 85 -0.31 6.83 3.44
C ARG A 85 0.85 6.76 4.41
N VAL A 86 2.03 7.16 3.97
CA VAL A 86 3.23 7.25 4.80
C VAL A 86 3.67 8.71 4.86
N THR A 87 3.68 9.27 6.06
CA THR A 87 4.04 10.68 6.30
C THR A 87 5.35 10.76 7.07
N ASP A 88 6.29 11.50 6.52
CA ASP A 88 7.60 11.81 7.09
C ASP A 88 7.85 13.32 7.13
N GLY A 89 9.03 13.74 7.57
CA GLY A 89 9.41 15.14 7.66
C GLY A 89 9.80 15.78 6.32
N GLY A 90 9.76 15.03 5.25
CA GLY A 90 10.10 15.46 3.91
C GLY A 90 11.56 15.20 3.52
N ALA A 91 11.80 15.20 2.24
CA ALA A 91 13.12 15.22 1.61
C ALA A 91 13.21 16.45 0.71
N GLY A 92 14.43 16.91 0.44
CA GLY A 92 14.64 18.04 -0.47
C GLY A 92 14.21 17.77 -1.92
N THR A 93 13.90 16.52 -2.26
CA THR A 93 13.54 16.05 -3.59
C THR A 93 12.21 15.29 -3.58
N GLU A 94 11.49 15.38 -4.70
CA GLU A 94 10.26 14.61 -4.90
C GLU A 94 10.57 13.12 -5.10
N PRO A 95 9.72 12.22 -4.55
CA PRO A 95 9.78 10.80 -4.87
C PRO A 95 9.61 10.59 -6.38
N ARG A 96 10.52 9.85 -7.00
CA ARG A 96 10.46 9.52 -8.42
C ARG A 96 10.65 8.04 -8.66
N VAL A 97 9.95 7.50 -9.64
CA VAL A 97 10.30 6.21 -10.23
C VAL A 97 11.57 6.45 -11.05
N GLN A 98 12.67 5.82 -10.66
CA GLN A 98 13.89 5.86 -11.46
C GLN A 98 13.84 4.82 -12.56
N PRO A 99 14.32 5.13 -13.79
CA PRO A 99 14.54 4.12 -14.81
C PRO A 99 15.49 3.04 -14.27
N HIS A 100 15.26 1.80 -14.67
CA HIS A 100 16.10 0.67 -14.27
C HIS A 100 17.56 0.89 -14.69
N ASP A 101 18.35 1.41 -13.78
CA ASP A 101 19.79 1.21 -13.81
C ASP A 101 20.10 0.05 -12.85
N SER A 102 20.71 -0.99 -13.39
CA SER A 102 20.77 -2.32 -12.77
C SER A 102 21.57 -2.43 -11.47
N ASP A 103 22.16 -1.33 -10.99
CA ASP A 103 23.07 -1.32 -9.83
C ASP A 103 22.59 -0.51 -8.63
N SER A 104 21.47 0.23 -8.69
CA SER A 104 20.97 0.96 -7.53
C SER A 104 19.78 0.27 -6.88
N THR A 105 19.97 -0.19 -5.67
CA THR A 105 18.93 -0.73 -4.78
C THR A 105 17.83 0.30 -4.50
N ASP A 106 18.10 1.58 -4.72
CA ASP A 106 17.25 2.72 -4.35
C ASP A 106 16.12 3.01 -5.34
N GLY A 107 16.22 2.57 -6.60
CA GLY A 107 15.19 2.78 -7.63
C GLY A 107 14.09 1.71 -7.67
N ARG A 108 14.27 0.57 -6.97
CA ARG A 108 13.36 -0.57 -7.06
C ARG A 108 12.06 -0.39 -6.29
N GLY A 109 12.07 0.35 -5.18
CA GLY A 109 10.93 0.50 -4.29
C GLY A 109 9.73 1.18 -4.96
N LEU A 110 9.93 2.30 -5.62
CA LEU A 110 8.84 2.99 -6.33
C LEU A 110 8.41 2.26 -7.61
N SER A 111 9.29 1.45 -8.22
CA SER A 111 8.91 0.56 -9.32
C SER A 111 7.95 -0.53 -8.86
N ILE A 112 8.13 -1.09 -7.68
CA ILE A 112 7.18 -2.04 -7.06
C ILE A 112 5.85 -1.35 -6.78
N VAL A 113 5.88 -0.14 -6.20
CA VAL A 113 4.67 0.66 -5.96
C VAL A 113 3.94 0.93 -7.27
N ALA A 114 4.63 1.38 -8.31
CA ALA A 114 4.04 1.66 -9.62
C ALA A 114 3.45 0.40 -10.29
N ALA A 115 4.04 -0.77 -10.05
CA ALA A 115 3.55 -2.03 -10.61
C ALA A 115 2.30 -2.56 -9.90
N LEU A 116 2.17 -2.36 -8.58
CA LEU A 116 1.10 -2.91 -7.76
C LEU A 116 -0.04 -1.93 -7.47
N ALA A 117 0.24 -0.63 -7.46
CA ALA A 117 -0.75 0.40 -7.18
C ALA A 117 -1.50 0.81 -8.45
N GLU A 118 -2.82 0.96 -8.33
CA GLU A 118 -3.67 1.57 -9.36
C GLU A 118 -3.30 3.03 -9.56
N HIS A 119 -3.10 3.74 -8.43
CA HIS A 119 -2.64 5.13 -8.37
C HIS A 119 -1.70 5.29 -7.19
N TRP A 120 -0.74 6.18 -7.32
CA TRP A 120 0.12 6.61 -6.24
C TRP A 120 0.59 8.05 -6.47
N GLY A 121 1.03 8.70 -5.41
CA GLY A 121 1.49 10.07 -5.49
C GLY A 121 2.07 10.55 -4.18
N PHE A 122 2.38 11.83 -4.12
CA PHE A 122 2.84 12.48 -2.91
C PHE A 122 2.15 13.84 -2.72
N GLU A 123 2.07 14.25 -1.47
CA GLU A 123 1.51 15.53 -1.04
C GLU A 123 2.47 16.16 -0.05
N ARG A 124 2.63 17.47 -0.11
CA ARG A 124 3.36 18.23 0.91
C ARG A 124 2.37 19.11 1.66
N ASP A 125 2.46 19.08 2.97
CA ASP A 125 1.79 20.02 3.85
C ASP A 125 2.83 20.76 4.69
N GLY A 126 2.40 21.69 5.53
CA GLY A 126 3.29 22.46 6.41
C GLY A 126 4.02 21.65 7.48
N LEU A 127 3.71 20.36 7.63
CA LEU A 127 4.26 19.45 8.63
C LEU A 127 5.24 18.43 8.05
N GLY A 128 5.14 18.14 6.76
CA GLY A 128 6.00 17.14 6.12
C GLY A 128 5.54 16.74 4.73
N GLN A 129 5.87 15.52 4.35
CA GLN A 129 5.54 14.92 3.08
C GLN A 129 4.79 13.61 3.30
N CYS A 130 3.70 13.42 2.60
CA CYS A 130 2.95 12.18 2.56
C CYS A 130 3.11 11.53 1.19
N VAL A 131 3.60 10.30 1.14
CA VAL A 131 3.54 9.44 -0.05
C VAL A 131 2.40 8.46 0.15
N TRP A 132 1.58 8.29 -0.87
CA TRP A 132 0.40 7.43 -0.79
C TRP A 132 0.30 6.50 -1.99
N ALA A 133 -0.38 5.38 -1.80
CA ALA A 133 -0.68 4.42 -2.87
C ALA A 133 -2.07 3.81 -2.66
N ARG A 134 -2.79 3.61 -3.77
CA ARG A 134 -4.09 2.93 -3.81
C ARG A 134 -3.93 1.61 -4.54
N ILE A 135 -4.32 0.51 -3.88
CA ILE A 135 -4.30 -0.83 -4.44
C ILE A 135 -5.73 -1.35 -4.46
N THR A 136 -6.20 -1.80 -5.61
CA THR A 136 -7.57 -2.27 -5.81
C THR A 136 -7.56 -3.67 -6.43
N HIS A 137 -8.30 -4.58 -5.82
CA HIS A 137 -8.54 -5.93 -6.34
C HIS A 137 -10.04 -6.19 -6.50
N PRO A 138 -10.43 -7.17 -7.32
CA PRO A 138 -11.83 -7.59 -7.41
C PRO A 138 -12.40 -8.03 -6.06
N GLY A 139 -13.65 -7.70 -5.79
CA GLY A 139 -14.39 -8.16 -4.62
C GLY A 139 -14.59 -9.68 -4.61
N ARG A 140 -15.07 -10.20 -3.49
CA ARG A 140 -15.23 -11.66 -3.32
C ARG A 140 -16.20 -12.25 -4.35
N ASP A 141 -17.31 -11.60 -4.60
CA ASP A 141 -18.35 -12.08 -5.51
C ASP A 141 -17.87 -12.07 -6.97
N ARG A 142 -17.21 -11.00 -7.38
CA ARG A 142 -16.64 -10.87 -8.72
C ARG A 142 -15.50 -11.88 -8.97
N ALA A 143 -14.67 -12.13 -7.98
CA ALA A 143 -13.59 -13.12 -8.08
C ALA A 143 -14.12 -14.56 -8.19
N ALA A 144 -15.24 -14.88 -7.52
CA ALA A 144 -15.90 -16.17 -7.66
C ALA A 144 -16.49 -16.36 -9.07
N ALA A 145 -17.12 -15.32 -9.62
CA ALA A 145 -17.67 -15.33 -10.98
C ALA A 145 -16.56 -15.50 -12.05
N ILE A 146 -15.41 -14.83 -11.91
CA ILE A 146 -14.28 -14.98 -12.83
C ILE A 146 -13.71 -16.40 -12.79
N ARG A 147 -13.58 -17.02 -11.61
CA ARG A 147 -13.12 -18.41 -11.49
C ARG A 147 -14.10 -19.41 -12.10
N SER A 148 -15.40 -19.19 -11.94
CA SER A 148 -16.45 -20.04 -12.51
C SER A 148 -16.43 -20.03 -14.04
N THR A 149 -16.22 -18.86 -14.65
CA THR A 149 -16.11 -18.74 -16.11
C THR A 149 -14.84 -19.38 -16.66
N ALA A 150 -13.71 -19.26 -15.96
CA ALA A 150 -12.45 -19.87 -16.36
C ALA A 150 -12.52 -21.41 -16.33
N THR A 151 -13.20 -21.99 -15.36
CA THR A 151 -13.38 -23.45 -15.24
C THR A 151 -14.32 -24.00 -16.33
N ALA A 152 -15.33 -23.23 -16.73
CA ALA A 152 -16.26 -23.63 -17.78
C ALA A 152 -15.62 -23.65 -19.18
N THR A 153 -14.63 -22.78 -19.43
CA THR A 153 -13.91 -22.73 -20.72
C THR A 153 -12.89 -23.86 -20.85
N SER A 154 -12.38 -24.42 -19.75
CA SER A 154 -11.42 -25.54 -19.76
C SER A 154 -12.07 -26.94 -19.89
N ALA A 155 -13.39 -27.05 -19.79
CA ALA A 155 -14.12 -28.32 -19.85
C ALA A 155 -14.75 -28.61 -21.22
N GLY A 156 -14.45 -27.80 -22.23
CA GLY A 156 -15.09 -27.85 -23.56
C GLY A 156 -14.14 -28.19 -24.74
N ASP A 157 -13.10 -29.03 -24.51
CA ASP A 157 -12.26 -29.52 -25.62
C ASP A 157 -12.10 -31.04 -25.55
#